data_4f13db5598eeafa73dca09eca1e3bcef
#
_entry.id   4f13db5598eeafa73dca09eca1e3bcef
#
_cell.length_a   1.000
_cell.length_b   1.000
_cell.length_c   1.000
_cell.angle_alpha   90.00
_cell.angle_beta   90.00
_cell.angle_gamma   90.00
#
_symmetry.space_group_name_H-M   'P 1'
#
loop_
_entity.id
_entity.type
_entity.pdbx_description
1 polymer ?
#
loop_
_entity_poly.entity_id
_entity_poly.type
_entity_poly.pdbx_seq_one_letter_code
_entity_poly.pdbx_strand_id
1 'polypeptide(L)'
;MLFPAGFDRAQQKPAPQTPPQQEQTPQKLEGQKPIVSVVNLVDVLFTVLNRRNKLVTDLTQDDFQVLDEGQQQSIRYFSRQSDLPLRIGVMMDTSNSIRDRLKFEQEAATEFLFNVLRRGKDQAFLMTFDDEPNLVQDYTDDAGKLRDQIFHQRAGGGTAVYDAIYKACLEDLSHPPRPAGDVPDIVRRVMILISDGEDNLSGHTRGEAIETAQRASVVIYTISTSTQWATSVDSTDAAKNVERKYHKTEGDKILEDLADETGGRAFFPYRVDDLDQSFQDIGDELRSQYTLAYNPTNYVPNGKYHKIHIKVDRKGLQIRHRRGYYARKSPEAPNNPGGN
;
A
#
# COMPACT_ATOMS: atom_id res chain seq x y z
N MET A 1 -33.26 93.56 5.10
CA MET A 1 -33.83 93.81 6.44
C MET A 1 -34.22 92.47 7.01
N LEU A 2 -33.38 91.90 7.79
CA LEU A 2 -33.39 91.90 9.25
C LEU A 2 -34.53 91.04 9.85
N PHE A 3 -34.20 89.80 10.21
CA PHE A 3 -34.15 89.16 11.54
C PHE A 3 -35.44 88.62 12.12
N PRO A 4 -35.35 87.67 13.08
CA PRO A 4 -34.50 86.50 13.30
C PRO A 4 -35.29 85.21 13.68
N ALA A 5 -34.56 84.16 13.77
CA ALA A 5 -34.98 82.82 14.18
C ALA A 5 -35.15 82.66 15.69
N GLY A 6 -36.21 81.98 16.13
CA GLY A 6 -36.40 81.53 17.50
C GLY A 6 -36.06 80.02 17.56
N PHE A 7 -35.03 79.64 18.35
CA PHE A 7 -34.70 78.27 18.70
C PHE A 7 -35.55 77.79 19.87
N ASP A 8 -36.41 76.85 19.62
CA ASP A 8 -37.17 76.18 20.68
C ASP A 8 -36.36 74.96 21.14
N ARG A 9 -36.03 74.93 22.42
CA ARG A 9 -35.18 73.99 23.09
C ARG A 9 -36.07 72.92 23.70
N ALA A 10 -36.28 71.78 22.93
CA ALA A 10 -36.99 70.60 23.43
C ALA A 10 -36.14 69.89 24.48
N GLN A 11 -36.67 69.79 25.69
CA GLN A 11 -36.08 68.99 26.77
C GLN A 11 -36.16 67.46 26.47
N GLN A 12 -35.02 66.84 26.36
CA GLN A 12 -34.89 65.40 26.28
C GLN A 12 -35.10 64.79 27.67
N LYS A 13 -36.07 63.86 27.78
CA LYS A 13 -36.21 62.96 28.92
C LYS A 13 -35.04 61.99 28.99
N PRO A 14 -34.50 61.69 30.19
CA PRO A 14 -33.46 60.71 30.33
C PRO A 14 -34.00 59.29 30.08
N ALA A 15 -33.23 58.45 29.32
CA ALA A 15 -33.50 57.06 29.04
C ALA A 15 -33.36 56.18 30.32
N PRO A 16 -34.12 55.10 30.44
CA PRO A 16 -34.02 54.19 31.59
C PRO A 16 -32.67 53.50 31.62
N GLN A 17 -32.01 53.56 32.77
CA GLN A 17 -30.75 52.87 33.04
C GLN A 17 -31.00 51.36 33.16
N THR A 18 -30.37 50.59 32.32
CA THR A 18 -30.30 49.12 32.42
C THR A 18 -29.41 48.72 33.61
N PRO A 19 -29.82 47.81 34.47
CA PRO A 19 -28.98 47.35 35.59
C PRO A 19 -27.72 46.66 35.07
N PRO A 20 -26.59 46.71 35.79
CA PRO A 20 -25.33 46.11 35.37
C PRO A 20 -25.46 44.58 35.29
N GLN A 21 -25.14 44.05 34.09
CA GLN A 21 -24.94 42.61 33.91
C GLN A 21 -23.74 42.20 34.75
N GLN A 22 -23.96 41.29 35.69
CA GLN A 22 -22.89 40.62 36.39
C GLN A 22 -22.10 39.81 35.38
N GLU A 23 -20.83 40.14 35.18
CA GLU A 23 -19.84 39.29 34.49
C GLU A 23 -19.76 37.96 35.20
N GLN A 24 -20.36 36.93 34.60
CA GLN A 24 -20.13 35.55 35.01
C GLN A 24 -18.71 35.19 34.57
N THR A 25 -17.80 35.10 35.51
CA THR A 25 -16.49 34.51 35.36
C THR A 25 -16.65 33.10 34.78
N PRO A 26 -15.94 32.72 33.72
CA PRO A 26 -16.04 31.36 33.19
C PRO A 26 -15.54 30.37 34.24
N GLN A 27 -16.44 29.53 34.74
CA GLN A 27 -16.06 28.39 35.59
C GLN A 27 -15.15 27.51 34.78
N LYS A 28 -13.89 27.42 35.21
CA LYS A 28 -12.91 26.47 34.74
C LYS A 28 -13.41 25.05 35.04
N LEU A 29 -13.94 24.37 34.03
CA LEU A 29 -14.27 22.94 34.11
C LEU A 29 -12.97 22.15 34.29
N GLU A 30 -12.55 21.99 35.52
CA GLU A 30 -11.49 21.04 35.90
C GLU A 30 -12.05 19.62 35.80
N GLY A 31 -11.45 18.83 34.91
CA GLY A 31 -11.59 17.36 34.95
C GLY A 31 -12.21 16.63 33.80
N GLN A 32 -12.55 17.25 32.69
CA GLN A 32 -12.87 16.49 31.50
C GLN A 32 -11.58 16.13 30.76
N LYS A 33 -11.11 14.87 30.95
CA LYS A 33 -10.11 14.28 30.06
C LYS A 33 -10.64 14.40 28.62
N PRO A 34 -9.82 14.87 27.64
CA PRO A 34 -10.28 14.90 26.27
C PRO A 34 -10.71 13.49 25.87
N ILE A 35 -11.95 13.35 25.41
CA ILE A 35 -12.44 12.10 24.82
C ILE A 35 -11.66 11.98 23.49
N VAL A 36 -10.52 11.31 23.53
CA VAL A 36 -9.82 10.90 22.32
C VAL A 36 -10.64 9.77 21.73
N SER A 37 -11.57 10.10 20.86
CA SER A 37 -12.26 9.14 20.02
C SER A 37 -11.23 8.57 19.05
N VAL A 38 -10.63 7.46 19.37
CA VAL A 38 -9.80 6.70 18.43
C VAL A 38 -10.75 6.14 17.38
N VAL A 39 -10.82 6.79 16.24
CA VAL A 39 -11.59 6.29 15.10
C VAL A 39 -10.84 5.09 14.54
N ASN A 40 -11.33 3.89 14.82
CA ASN A 40 -10.79 2.65 14.28
C ASN A 40 -11.30 2.45 12.86
N LEU A 41 -10.77 3.23 11.92
CA LEU A 41 -11.11 3.13 10.52
C LEU A 41 -10.20 2.09 9.86
N VAL A 42 -10.81 1.12 9.21
CA VAL A 42 -10.13 0.13 8.36
C VAL A 42 -10.34 0.57 6.91
N ASP A 43 -9.27 0.95 6.25
CA ASP A 43 -9.24 1.27 4.84
C ASP A 43 -8.79 0.05 4.03
N VAL A 44 -9.42 -0.21 2.91
CA VAL A 44 -9.09 -1.30 2.01
C VAL A 44 -8.98 -0.77 0.59
N LEU A 45 -7.78 -0.92 0.04
CA LEU A 45 -7.52 -0.73 -1.38
C LEU A 45 -7.88 -2.02 -2.13
N PHE A 46 -8.54 -1.89 -3.26
CA PHE A 46 -8.90 -3.06 -4.07
C PHE A 46 -9.05 -2.72 -5.55
N THR A 47 -8.87 -3.74 -6.36
CA THR A 47 -8.99 -3.69 -7.81
C THR A 47 -10.14 -4.57 -8.25
N VAL A 48 -10.90 -4.13 -9.25
CA VAL A 48 -11.97 -4.92 -9.86
C VAL A 48 -11.60 -5.24 -11.30
N LEU A 49 -11.65 -6.51 -11.63
CA LEU A 49 -11.30 -7.05 -12.94
C LEU A 49 -12.49 -7.79 -13.56
N ASN A 50 -12.65 -7.70 -14.86
CA ASN A 50 -13.60 -8.54 -15.59
C ASN A 50 -12.97 -9.91 -15.94
N ARG A 51 -13.74 -10.80 -16.56
CA ARG A 51 -13.26 -12.15 -16.99
C ARG A 51 -12.08 -12.13 -17.97
N ARG A 52 -11.78 -10.99 -18.58
CA ARG A 52 -10.65 -10.79 -19.49
C ARG A 52 -9.46 -10.10 -18.78
N ASN A 53 -9.46 -10.09 -17.44
CA ASN A 53 -8.47 -9.39 -16.60
C ASN A 53 -8.33 -7.88 -16.91
N LYS A 54 -9.35 -7.25 -17.48
CA LYS A 54 -9.37 -5.79 -17.68
C LYS A 54 -9.99 -5.10 -16.47
N LEU A 55 -9.41 -3.97 -16.12
CA LEU A 55 -9.89 -3.09 -15.04
C LEU A 55 -11.33 -2.63 -15.29
N VAL A 56 -12.14 -2.65 -14.25
CA VAL A 56 -13.49 -2.11 -14.22
C VAL A 56 -13.50 -0.94 -13.26
N THR A 57 -13.77 0.26 -13.78
CA THR A 57 -13.58 1.52 -13.07
C THR A 57 -14.84 2.39 -12.98
N ASP A 58 -15.99 1.84 -13.35
CA ASP A 58 -17.30 2.52 -13.42
C ASP A 58 -18.26 2.11 -12.29
N LEU A 59 -17.75 1.46 -11.24
CA LEU A 59 -18.54 0.99 -10.11
C LEU A 59 -18.72 2.08 -9.05
N THR A 60 -19.82 2.00 -8.32
CA THR A 60 -20.18 2.89 -7.21
C THR A 60 -20.18 2.14 -5.88
N GLN A 61 -20.33 2.84 -4.77
CA GLN A 61 -20.39 2.24 -3.44
C GLN A 61 -21.49 1.16 -3.33
N ASP A 62 -22.62 1.38 -3.99
CA ASP A 62 -23.79 0.49 -3.91
C ASP A 62 -23.57 -0.85 -4.60
N ASP A 63 -22.55 -0.95 -5.47
CA ASP A 63 -22.16 -2.20 -6.11
C ASP A 63 -21.41 -3.16 -5.16
N PHE A 64 -21.04 -2.69 -3.94
CA PHE A 64 -20.14 -3.44 -3.04
C PHE A 64 -20.74 -3.75 -1.68
N GLN A 65 -20.37 -4.90 -1.15
CA GLN A 65 -20.59 -5.30 0.23
C GLN A 65 -19.24 -5.69 0.84
N VAL A 66 -18.97 -5.19 2.05
CA VAL A 66 -17.77 -5.55 2.80
C VAL A 66 -18.13 -6.35 4.03
N LEU A 67 -17.43 -7.46 4.26
CA LEU A 67 -17.57 -8.32 5.42
C LEU A 67 -16.25 -8.33 6.20
N ASP A 68 -16.34 -8.20 7.51
CA ASP A 68 -15.25 -8.34 8.47
C ASP A 68 -15.59 -9.54 9.38
N GLU A 69 -14.73 -10.56 9.42
CA GLU A 69 -15.02 -11.84 10.09
C GLU A 69 -16.40 -12.42 9.72
N GLY A 70 -16.79 -12.25 8.44
CA GLY A 70 -18.08 -12.72 7.93
C GLY A 70 -19.28 -11.83 8.28
N GLN A 71 -19.12 -10.79 9.09
CA GLN A 71 -20.17 -9.83 9.44
C GLN A 71 -20.16 -8.64 8.47
N GLN A 72 -21.32 -8.31 7.90
CA GLN A 72 -21.46 -7.18 7.00
C GLN A 72 -21.20 -5.85 7.73
N GLN A 73 -20.40 -4.99 7.11
CA GLN A 73 -20.03 -3.70 7.64
C GLN A 73 -20.63 -2.57 6.79
N SER A 74 -20.91 -1.44 7.43
CA SER A 74 -21.35 -0.22 6.72
C SER A 74 -20.15 0.52 6.15
N ILE A 75 -20.11 0.71 4.84
CA ILE A 75 -19.07 1.50 4.18
C ILE A 75 -19.27 2.97 4.57
N ARG A 76 -18.25 3.57 5.21
CA ARG A 76 -18.24 4.98 5.64
C ARG A 76 -17.65 5.91 4.60
N TYR A 77 -16.69 5.40 3.87
CA TYR A 77 -16.00 6.14 2.83
C TYR A 77 -15.81 5.22 1.63
N PHE A 78 -16.04 5.76 0.45
CA PHE A 78 -15.79 5.10 -0.81
C PHE A 78 -15.23 6.10 -1.80
N SER A 79 -14.16 5.75 -2.45
CA SER A 79 -13.54 6.58 -3.47
C SER A 79 -12.89 5.71 -4.54
N ARG A 80 -12.96 6.17 -5.76
CA ARG A 80 -12.05 5.73 -6.80
C ARG A 80 -10.84 6.66 -6.74
N GLN A 81 -9.77 6.17 -6.14
CA GLN A 81 -8.53 6.91 -6.10
C GLN A 81 -7.71 6.58 -7.34
N SER A 82 -7.78 7.46 -8.31
CA SER A 82 -6.85 7.48 -9.42
C SER A 82 -5.70 8.45 -9.08
N ASP A 83 -4.49 8.08 -9.47
CA ASP A 83 -3.39 9.05 -9.53
C ASP A 83 -2.71 9.45 -8.20
N LEU A 84 -2.79 8.61 -7.15
CA LEU A 84 -1.98 8.81 -5.95
C LEU A 84 -0.48 8.67 -6.26
N PRO A 85 0.38 9.40 -5.52
CA PRO A 85 1.82 9.17 -5.56
C PRO A 85 2.19 7.76 -5.11
N LEU A 86 3.08 7.11 -5.83
CA LEU A 86 3.59 5.78 -5.49
C LEU A 86 4.90 5.90 -4.68
N ARG A 87 5.06 5.01 -3.71
CA ARG A 87 6.32 4.73 -3.02
C ARG A 87 6.62 3.26 -3.22
N ILE A 88 7.64 2.99 -4.00
CA ILE A 88 7.92 1.68 -4.56
C ILE A 88 9.22 1.15 -3.97
N GLY A 89 9.18 0.00 -3.30
CA GLY A 89 10.36 -0.79 -2.99
C GLY A 89 10.62 -1.79 -4.12
N VAL A 90 11.73 -1.66 -4.83
CA VAL A 90 12.18 -2.69 -5.77
C VAL A 90 13.12 -3.60 -5.01
N MET A 91 12.68 -4.85 -4.81
CA MET A 91 13.40 -5.89 -4.11
C MET A 91 13.97 -6.86 -5.15
N MET A 92 15.29 -6.90 -5.26
CA MET A 92 15.96 -7.73 -6.26
C MET A 92 16.78 -8.82 -5.58
N ASP A 93 16.49 -10.04 -5.95
CA ASP A 93 17.27 -11.18 -5.52
C ASP A 93 18.69 -11.09 -6.11
N THR A 94 19.71 -11.27 -5.28
CA THR A 94 21.11 -11.33 -5.72
C THR A 94 21.77 -12.63 -5.23
N SER A 95 20.98 -13.63 -4.86
CA SER A 95 21.48 -14.92 -4.40
C SER A 95 22.20 -15.71 -5.49
N ASN A 96 22.89 -16.77 -5.08
CA ASN A 96 23.62 -17.60 -6.05
C ASN A 96 22.69 -18.41 -6.98
N SER A 97 21.45 -18.70 -6.56
CA SER A 97 20.48 -19.46 -7.37
C SER A 97 20.09 -18.73 -8.64
N ILE A 98 20.06 -17.39 -8.61
CA ILE A 98 19.63 -16.57 -9.77
C ILE A 98 20.78 -16.20 -10.71
N ARG A 99 22.00 -16.65 -10.49
CA ARG A 99 23.20 -16.24 -11.25
C ARG A 99 23.00 -16.23 -12.75
N ASP A 100 22.40 -17.29 -13.30
CA ASP A 100 22.13 -17.41 -14.71
C ASP A 100 20.94 -16.54 -15.18
N ARG A 101 20.19 -15.97 -14.24
CA ARG A 101 18.99 -15.15 -14.48
C ARG A 101 19.18 -13.69 -14.02
N LEU A 102 20.32 -13.36 -13.42
CA LEU A 102 20.59 -12.01 -12.93
C LEU A 102 20.35 -10.94 -14.01
N LYS A 103 20.78 -11.21 -15.26
CA LYS A 103 20.55 -10.28 -16.37
C LYS A 103 19.05 -10.10 -16.64
N PHE A 104 18.26 -11.15 -16.58
CA PHE A 104 16.80 -11.08 -16.70
C PHE A 104 16.19 -10.23 -15.60
N GLU A 105 16.62 -10.41 -14.35
CA GLU A 105 16.13 -9.60 -13.22
C GLU A 105 16.49 -8.13 -13.38
N GLN A 106 17.72 -7.84 -13.79
CA GLN A 106 18.18 -6.47 -14.04
C GLN A 106 17.35 -5.78 -15.14
N GLU A 107 17.09 -6.49 -16.24
CA GLU A 107 16.27 -6.01 -17.34
C GLU A 107 14.81 -5.82 -16.87
N ALA A 108 14.24 -6.79 -16.17
CA ALA A 108 12.87 -6.75 -15.64
C ALA A 108 12.66 -5.59 -14.67
N ALA A 109 13.57 -5.42 -13.69
CA ALA A 109 13.50 -4.32 -12.73
C ALA A 109 13.60 -2.95 -13.43
N THR A 110 14.50 -2.84 -14.41
CA THR A 110 14.72 -1.61 -15.17
C THR A 110 13.49 -1.26 -16.00
N GLU A 111 12.96 -2.23 -16.74
CA GLU A 111 11.77 -2.05 -17.59
C GLU A 111 10.55 -1.64 -16.75
N PHE A 112 10.34 -2.29 -15.59
CA PHE A 112 9.30 -1.89 -14.65
C PHE A 112 9.43 -0.43 -14.24
N LEU A 113 10.62 0.01 -13.82
CA LEU A 113 10.85 1.37 -13.35
C LEU A 113 10.58 2.42 -14.45
N PHE A 114 11.03 2.19 -15.67
CA PHE A 114 10.79 3.10 -16.78
C PHE A 114 9.33 3.18 -17.20
N ASN A 115 8.57 2.09 -17.07
CA ASN A 115 7.15 2.05 -17.42
C ASN A 115 6.25 2.65 -16.31
N VAL A 116 6.66 2.52 -15.03
CA VAL A 116 5.77 2.83 -13.91
C VAL A 116 6.14 4.11 -13.17
N LEU A 117 7.43 4.44 -13.02
CA LEU A 117 7.87 5.55 -12.18
C LEU A 117 7.68 6.90 -12.88
N ARG A 118 6.83 7.76 -12.33
CA ARG A 118 6.59 9.12 -12.83
C ARG A 118 7.47 10.13 -12.09
N ARG A 119 8.34 10.78 -12.85
CA ARG A 119 9.24 11.81 -12.31
C ARG A 119 8.45 12.95 -11.65
N GLY A 120 8.95 13.44 -10.51
CA GLY A 120 8.32 14.51 -9.74
C GLY A 120 7.11 14.07 -8.90
N LYS A 121 6.64 12.83 -9.02
CA LYS A 121 5.45 12.35 -8.29
C LYS A 121 5.69 11.04 -7.55
N ASP A 122 6.19 10.04 -8.25
CA ASP A 122 6.47 8.73 -7.70
C ASP A 122 7.93 8.67 -7.25
N GLN A 123 8.24 7.83 -6.27
CA GLN A 123 9.61 7.58 -5.84
C GLN A 123 9.80 6.09 -5.59
N ALA A 124 10.99 5.58 -5.91
CA ALA A 124 11.35 4.21 -5.68
C ALA A 124 12.73 4.12 -4.99
N PHE A 125 12.92 3.08 -4.20
CA PHE A 125 14.22 2.66 -3.68
C PHE A 125 14.56 1.28 -4.23
N LEU A 126 15.85 0.94 -4.22
CA LEU A 126 16.35 -0.39 -4.57
C LEU A 126 16.95 -1.05 -3.34
N MET A 127 16.43 -2.21 -3.00
CA MET A 127 17.01 -3.11 -2.01
C MET A 127 17.37 -4.43 -2.68
N THR A 128 18.58 -4.92 -2.48
CA THR A 128 18.98 -6.28 -2.87
C THR A 128 19.00 -7.19 -1.66
N PHE A 129 18.94 -8.47 -1.90
CA PHE A 129 19.08 -9.46 -0.84
C PHE A 129 19.77 -10.72 -1.35
N ASP A 130 20.69 -11.18 -0.55
CA ASP A 130 21.39 -12.45 -0.63
C ASP A 130 21.42 -13.06 0.78
N ASP A 131 22.57 -13.10 1.45
CA ASP A 131 22.67 -13.53 2.85
C ASP A 131 21.92 -12.60 3.81
N GLU A 132 21.81 -11.31 3.46
CA GLU A 132 21.08 -10.29 4.19
C GLU A 132 20.53 -9.18 3.26
N PRO A 133 19.47 -8.44 3.69
CA PRO A 133 18.94 -7.34 2.89
C PRO A 133 19.83 -6.08 2.95
N ASN A 134 20.12 -5.50 1.77
CA ASN A 134 20.95 -4.32 1.59
C ASN A 134 20.22 -3.22 0.81
N LEU A 135 20.03 -2.03 1.41
CA LEU A 135 19.53 -0.85 0.73
C LEU A 135 20.62 -0.27 -0.17
N VAL A 136 20.49 -0.48 -1.48
CA VAL A 136 21.49 -0.06 -2.49
C VAL A 136 21.28 1.39 -2.92
N GLN A 137 20.03 1.80 -3.10
CA GLN A 137 19.65 3.14 -3.50
C GLN A 137 18.40 3.56 -2.73
N ASP A 138 18.52 4.64 -1.98
CA ASP A 138 17.40 5.27 -1.28
C ASP A 138 16.41 5.92 -2.26
N TYR A 139 15.26 6.35 -1.79
CA TYR A 139 14.18 6.90 -2.57
C TYR A 139 14.63 7.95 -3.61
N THR A 140 14.27 7.73 -4.85
CA THR A 140 14.49 8.64 -5.97
C THR A 140 13.36 8.54 -6.99
N ASP A 141 13.12 9.62 -7.72
CA ASP A 141 12.22 9.67 -8.87
C ASP A 141 12.95 9.49 -10.21
N ASP A 142 14.27 9.24 -10.16
CA ASP A 142 15.12 9.06 -11.32
C ASP A 142 15.35 7.58 -11.62
N ALA A 143 14.59 7.03 -12.57
CA ALA A 143 14.73 5.64 -13.02
C ALA A 143 16.13 5.34 -13.58
N GLY A 144 16.84 6.34 -14.12
CA GLY A 144 18.21 6.17 -14.60
C GLY A 144 19.20 5.86 -13.48
N LYS A 145 19.08 6.55 -12.34
CA LYS A 145 19.91 6.26 -11.17
C LYS A 145 19.67 4.85 -10.65
N LEU A 146 18.41 4.44 -10.56
CA LEU A 146 18.05 3.09 -10.12
C LEU A 146 18.61 2.03 -11.07
N ARG A 147 18.45 2.23 -12.39
CA ARG A 147 19.00 1.35 -13.43
C ARG A 147 20.51 1.17 -13.25
N ASP A 148 21.25 2.26 -13.07
CA ASP A 148 22.70 2.21 -12.96
C ASP A 148 23.11 1.36 -11.73
N GLN A 149 22.40 1.49 -10.62
CA GLN A 149 22.62 0.66 -9.43
C GLN A 149 22.22 -0.81 -9.67
N ILE A 150 21.10 -1.07 -10.35
CA ILE A 150 20.66 -2.42 -10.71
C ILE A 150 21.75 -3.15 -11.50
N PHE A 151 22.32 -2.54 -12.53
CA PHE A 151 23.34 -3.18 -13.37
C PHE A 151 24.71 -3.36 -12.67
N HIS A 152 24.94 -2.69 -11.55
CA HIS A 152 26.15 -2.90 -10.73
C HIS A 152 26.07 -4.15 -9.85
N GLN A 153 24.88 -4.74 -9.66
CA GLN A 153 24.71 -5.88 -8.76
C GLN A 153 25.35 -7.16 -9.32
N ARG A 154 25.74 -8.04 -8.43
CA ARG A 154 26.35 -9.34 -8.73
C ARG A 154 25.64 -10.43 -7.95
N ALA A 155 25.51 -11.60 -8.53
CA ALA A 155 24.92 -12.75 -7.85
C ALA A 155 25.94 -13.49 -6.98
N GLY A 156 25.52 -13.83 -5.75
CA GLY A 156 26.30 -14.61 -4.77
C GLY A 156 25.51 -14.78 -3.48
N GLY A 157 26.02 -15.59 -2.57
CA GLY A 157 25.41 -15.81 -1.26
C GLY A 157 24.18 -16.72 -1.26
N GLY A 158 23.46 -16.72 -0.14
CA GLY A 158 22.18 -17.39 0.06
C GLY A 158 20.98 -16.53 -0.33
N THR A 159 19.81 -16.77 0.31
CA THR A 159 18.58 -16.05 -0.01
C THR A 159 17.79 -15.76 1.27
N ALA A 160 17.65 -14.47 1.62
CA ALA A 160 16.93 -13.98 2.80
C ALA A 160 15.70 -13.14 2.38
N VAL A 161 14.75 -13.76 1.64
CA VAL A 161 13.56 -13.10 1.08
C VAL A 161 12.68 -12.50 2.18
N TYR A 162 12.39 -13.27 3.23
CA TYR A 162 11.46 -12.81 4.28
C TYR A 162 12.05 -11.70 5.12
N ASP A 163 13.35 -11.74 5.39
CA ASP A 163 14.09 -10.67 6.09
C ASP A 163 14.07 -9.39 5.24
N ALA A 164 14.24 -9.51 3.93
CA ALA A 164 14.18 -8.38 3.01
C ALA A 164 12.79 -7.72 2.99
N ILE A 165 11.72 -8.51 2.89
CA ILE A 165 10.35 -8.01 2.98
C ILE A 165 10.09 -7.33 4.33
N TYR A 166 10.50 -8.00 5.42
CA TYR A 166 10.32 -7.49 6.79
C TYR A 166 11.01 -6.14 6.96
N LYS A 167 12.29 -6.03 6.61
CA LYS A 167 13.10 -4.82 6.73
C LYS A 167 12.52 -3.69 5.87
N ALA A 168 12.28 -3.93 4.58
CA ALA A 168 11.75 -2.92 3.67
C ALA A 168 10.38 -2.39 4.13
N CYS A 169 9.50 -3.25 4.65
CA CYS A 169 8.21 -2.83 5.16
C CYS A 169 8.32 -2.03 6.46
N LEU A 170 9.22 -2.42 7.37
CA LEU A 170 9.36 -1.78 8.68
C LEU A 170 10.09 -0.44 8.59
N GLU A 171 11.19 -0.38 7.85
CA GLU A 171 12.09 0.76 7.83
C GLU A 171 11.74 1.76 6.72
N ASP A 172 11.56 1.29 5.48
CA ASP A 172 11.44 2.15 4.32
C ASP A 172 9.97 2.47 3.96
N LEU A 173 9.13 1.44 3.79
CA LEU A 173 7.76 1.61 3.33
C LEU A 173 6.79 2.08 4.41
N SER A 174 7.08 1.87 5.70
CA SER A 174 6.27 2.43 6.79
C SER A 174 6.43 3.94 6.94
N HIS A 175 7.59 4.47 6.57
CA HIS A 175 7.95 5.88 6.72
C HIS A 175 8.40 6.51 5.39
N PRO A 176 7.61 6.41 4.32
CA PRO A 176 8.03 6.87 3.01
C PRO A 176 8.15 8.40 2.97
N PRO A 177 8.96 8.93 2.06
CA PRO A 177 9.04 10.38 1.83
C PRO A 177 7.67 10.96 1.47
N ARG A 178 7.39 12.14 2.05
CA ARG A 178 6.15 12.87 1.76
C ARG A 178 6.12 13.38 0.33
N PRO A 179 4.93 13.48 -0.30
CA PRO A 179 4.78 14.17 -1.57
C PRO A 179 5.21 15.63 -1.44
N ALA A 180 5.78 16.20 -2.50
CA ALA A 180 6.11 17.61 -2.53
C ALA A 180 4.84 18.48 -2.70
N GLY A 181 4.78 19.63 -2.01
CA GLY A 181 3.68 20.59 -2.09
C GLY A 181 2.55 20.34 -1.10
N ASP A 182 1.47 21.14 -1.20
CA ASP A 182 0.24 21.06 -0.38
C ASP A 182 -0.70 19.93 -0.85
N VAL A 183 -0.18 18.72 -1.07
CA VAL A 183 -0.99 17.54 -1.38
C VAL A 183 -1.21 16.69 -0.13
N PRO A 184 -2.35 15.96 -0.04
CA PRO A 184 -2.57 15.05 1.07
C PRO A 184 -1.41 14.06 1.23
N ASP A 185 -1.03 13.81 2.47
CA ASP A 185 0.08 12.91 2.86
C ASP A 185 -0.26 11.42 2.60
N ILE A 186 -1.09 11.17 1.58
CA ILE A 186 -1.57 9.85 1.21
C ILE A 186 -0.75 9.36 0.03
N VAL A 187 0.00 8.29 0.26
CA VAL A 187 0.80 7.61 -0.77
C VAL A 187 0.41 6.14 -0.86
N ARG A 188 0.57 5.55 -2.03
CA ARG A 188 0.49 4.09 -2.20
C ARG A 188 1.84 3.46 -2.01
N ARG A 189 1.88 2.45 -1.15
CA ARG A 189 3.07 1.68 -0.84
C ARG A 189 3.03 0.38 -1.59
N VAL A 190 4.03 0.18 -2.42
CA VAL A 190 4.12 -0.96 -3.33
C VAL A 190 5.48 -1.61 -3.20
N MET A 191 5.51 -2.92 -3.18
CA MET A 191 6.75 -3.70 -3.28
C MET A 191 6.72 -4.51 -4.56
N ILE A 192 7.79 -4.45 -5.34
CA ILE A 192 8.04 -5.30 -6.50
C ILE A 192 9.15 -6.25 -6.10
N LEU A 193 8.80 -7.50 -5.88
CA LEU A 193 9.74 -8.55 -5.50
C LEU A 193 10.08 -9.39 -6.73
N ILE A 194 11.35 -9.39 -7.12
CA ILE A 194 11.90 -10.15 -8.23
C ILE A 194 12.81 -11.23 -7.66
N SER A 195 12.41 -12.49 -7.74
CA SER A 195 13.10 -13.64 -7.12
C SER A 195 12.56 -14.94 -7.69
N ASP A 196 13.25 -16.06 -7.46
CA ASP A 196 12.73 -17.41 -7.69
C ASP A 196 11.82 -17.91 -6.53
N GLY A 197 11.73 -17.14 -5.45
CA GLY A 197 10.86 -17.39 -4.30
C GLY A 197 11.42 -18.42 -3.30
N GLU A 198 12.65 -18.89 -3.49
CA GLU A 198 13.32 -19.73 -2.50
C GLU A 198 13.86 -18.87 -1.35
N ASP A 199 13.79 -19.39 -0.13
CA ASP A 199 14.35 -18.76 1.08
C ASP A 199 15.10 -19.81 1.88
N ASN A 200 16.33 -19.50 2.27
CA ASN A 200 17.16 -20.43 3.02
C ASN A 200 17.94 -19.78 4.19
N LEU A 201 17.92 -18.46 4.31
CA LEU A 201 18.71 -17.74 5.33
C LEU A 201 17.90 -16.78 6.19
N SER A 202 16.64 -16.51 5.88
CA SER A 202 15.85 -15.58 6.69
C SER A 202 15.72 -16.02 8.14
N GLY A 203 15.91 -15.08 9.06
CA GLY A 203 15.57 -15.23 10.48
C GLY A 203 14.06 -15.10 10.72
N HIS A 204 13.36 -14.36 9.89
CA HIS A 204 11.90 -14.21 9.94
C HIS A 204 11.20 -15.29 9.11
N THR A 205 9.97 -15.60 9.50
CA THR A 205 9.11 -16.52 8.76
C THR A 205 8.34 -15.79 7.66
N ARG A 206 7.82 -16.53 6.68
CA ARG A 206 6.89 -16.01 5.67
C ARG A 206 5.68 -15.30 6.29
N GLY A 207 5.14 -15.86 7.37
CA GLY A 207 4.00 -15.28 8.09
C GLY A 207 4.32 -13.90 8.67
N GLU A 208 5.50 -13.73 9.27
CA GLU A 208 5.95 -12.45 9.83
C GLU A 208 6.21 -11.41 8.72
N ALA A 209 6.75 -11.81 7.59
CA ALA A 209 6.92 -10.95 6.42
C ALA A 209 5.56 -10.45 5.89
N ILE A 210 4.58 -11.35 5.72
CA ILE A 210 3.21 -11.01 5.30
C ILE A 210 2.55 -10.08 6.34
N GLU A 211 2.62 -10.41 7.63
CA GLU A 211 2.07 -9.58 8.70
C GLU A 211 2.63 -8.15 8.65
N THR A 212 3.95 -8.03 8.51
CA THR A 212 4.62 -6.72 8.47
C THR A 212 4.19 -5.92 7.24
N ALA A 213 4.08 -6.55 6.07
CA ALA A 213 3.57 -5.91 4.85
C ALA A 213 2.12 -5.42 5.03
N GLN A 214 1.25 -6.25 5.60
CA GLN A 214 -0.15 -5.88 5.86
C GLN A 214 -0.28 -4.75 6.89
N ARG A 215 0.54 -4.73 7.95
CA ARG A 215 0.57 -3.64 8.95
C ARG A 215 1.06 -2.33 8.34
N ALA A 216 2.04 -2.40 7.43
CA ALA A 216 2.55 -1.25 6.68
C ALA A 216 1.62 -0.83 5.53
N SER A 217 0.52 -1.56 5.27
CA SER A 217 -0.37 -1.38 4.10
C SER A 217 0.39 -1.39 2.77
N VAL A 218 1.35 -2.30 2.66
CA VAL A 218 2.16 -2.54 1.46
C VAL A 218 1.50 -3.62 0.61
N VAL A 219 1.33 -3.35 -0.67
CA VAL A 219 0.89 -4.33 -1.66
C VAL A 219 2.12 -4.91 -2.35
N ILE A 220 2.26 -6.24 -2.34
CA ILE A 220 3.41 -6.93 -2.93
C ILE A 220 3.02 -7.49 -4.30
N TYR A 221 3.74 -7.07 -5.33
CA TYR A 221 3.73 -7.70 -6.64
C TYR A 221 4.99 -8.52 -6.78
N THR A 222 4.87 -9.74 -7.30
CA THR A 222 6.02 -10.64 -7.44
C THR A 222 6.26 -11.01 -8.90
N ILE A 223 7.52 -11.12 -9.28
CA ILE A 223 7.98 -11.52 -10.61
C ILE A 223 8.89 -12.72 -10.40
N SER A 224 8.42 -13.88 -10.83
CA SER A 224 9.20 -15.10 -10.71
C SER A 224 10.33 -15.15 -11.75
N THR A 225 11.52 -15.51 -11.29
CA THR A 225 12.70 -15.75 -12.11
C THR A 225 13.02 -17.26 -12.22
N SER A 226 12.08 -18.13 -11.85
CA SER A 226 12.29 -19.57 -11.90
C SER A 226 12.61 -20.06 -13.32
N THR A 227 13.52 -21.04 -13.43
CA THR A 227 14.05 -21.54 -14.70
C THR A 227 13.17 -22.61 -15.38
N GLN A 228 12.05 -22.98 -14.81
CA GLN A 228 11.22 -24.11 -15.25
C GLN A 228 10.65 -23.99 -16.67
N TRP A 229 10.68 -22.80 -17.24
CA TRP A 229 10.35 -22.62 -18.65
C TRP A 229 11.45 -23.13 -19.61
N ALA A 230 12.70 -23.22 -19.17
CA ALA A 230 13.86 -23.48 -20.03
C ALA A 230 14.10 -25.00 -20.30
N THR A 231 13.61 -25.89 -19.46
CA THR A 231 13.95 -27.31 -19.50
C THR A 231 13.08 -28.17 -20.42
N SER A 232 12.03 -27.61 -21.01
CA SER A 232 11.15 -28.36 -21.92
C SER A 232 11.50 -28.24 -23.42
N VAL A 233 12.62 -27.59 -23.75
CA VAL A 233 13.10 -27.55 -25.14
C VAL A 233 14.07 -28.69 -25.38
N ASP A 234 13.52 -29.87 -25.60
CA ASP A 234 14.26 -30.90 -26.28
C ASP A 234 14.37 -30.50 -27.74
N SER A 235 15.61 -30.26 -28.19
CA SER A 235 15.99 -29.55 -29.40
C SER A 235 15.75 -30.27 -30.72
N THR A 236 14.93 -31.29 -30.77
CA THR A 236 14.77 -32.14 -31.96
C THR A 236 13.47 -32.00 -32.75
N ASP A 237 12.46 -31.25 -32.24
CA ASP A 237 11.20 -31.09 -32.97
C ASP A 237 10.73 -29.60 -33.04
N ALA A 238 11.46 -28.81 -33.84
CA ALA A 238 11.14 -27.40 -34.10
C ALA A 238 9.86 -27.18 -34.94
N ALA A 239 9.05 -28.20 -35.18
CA ALA A 239 7.93 -28.16 -36.12
C ALA A 239 6.56 -28.53 -35.55
N LYS A 240 6.43 -28.81 -34.26
CA LYS A 240 5.13 -29.13 -33.66
C LYS A 240 4.79 -28.11 -32.57
N ASN A 241 3.56 -27.56 -32.60
CA ASN A 241 2.95 -26.78 -31.56
C ASN A 241 3.03 -27.51 -30.20
N VAL A 242 4.16 -27.41 -29.51
CA VAL A 242 4.29 -27.87 -28.13
C VAL A 242 3.57 -26.84 -27.29
N GLU A 243 2.38 -27.19 -26.81
CA GLU A 243 1.72 -26.48 -25.71
C GLU A 243 2.69 -26.45 -24.53
N ARG A 244 3.40 -25.33 -24.33
CA ARG A 244 4.35 -25.16 -23.23
C ARG A 244 3.55 -25.09 -21.94
N LYS A 245 3.47 -26.19 -21.22
CA LYS A 245 2.78 -26.26 -19.95
C LYS A 245 3.72 -25.78 -18.85
N TYR A 246 3.41 -24.61 -18.29
CA TYR A 246 4.13 -24.10 -17.14
C TYR A 246 3.85 -24.96 -15.90
N HIS A 247 4.91 -25.38 -15.21
CA HIS A 247 4.82 -26.10 -13.94
C HIS A 247 5.33 -25.18 -12.83
N LYS A 248 4.42 -24.73 -11.96
CA LYS A 248 4.78 -23.91 -10.79
C LYS A 248 5.72 -24.66 -9.87
N THR A 249 6.80 -23.99 -9.48
CA THR A 249 7.71 -24.45 -8.43
C THR A 249 7.12 -24.21 -7.04
N GLU A 250 7.79 -24.65 -5.98
CA GLU A 250 7.42 -24.26 -4.60
C GLU A 250 7.68 -22.77 -4.39
N GLY A 251 8.78 -22.21 -4.91
CA GLY A 251 9.05 -20.78 -4.87
C GLY A 251 7.97 -19.96 -5.57
N ASP A 252 7.47 -20.40 -6.74
CA ASP A 252 6.35 -19.74 -7.40
C ASP A 252 5.08 -19.68 -6.54
N LYS A 253 4.79 -20.74 -5.79
CA LYS A 253 3.65 -20.76 -4.86
C LYS A 253 3.85 -19.78 -3.70
N ILE A 254 5.08 -19.66 -3.20
CA ILE A 254 5.45 -18.71 -2.16
C ILE A 254 5.25 -17.28 -2.68
N LEU A 255 5.74 -16.98 -3.89
CA LEU A 255 5.56 -15.68 -4.53
C LEU A 255 4.09 -15.34 -4.77
N GLU A 256 3.28 -16.33 -5.17
CA GLU A 256 1.83 -16.15 -5.33
C GLU A 256 1.14 -15.88 -3.98
N ASP A 257 1.51 -16.61 -2.93
CA ASP A 257 0.98 -16.40 -1.58
C ASP A 257 1.30 -14.99 -1.04
N LEU A 258 2.54 -14.53 -1.18
CA LEU A 258 2.97 -13.19 -0.75
C LEU A 258 2.14 -12.10 -1.45
N ALA A 259 1.93 -12.24 -2.75
CA ALA A 259 1.13 -11.31 -3.53
C ALA A 259 -0.34 -11.35 -3.13
N ASP A 260 -0.95 -12.53 -3.08
CA ASP A 260 -2.37 -12.72 -2.79
C ASP A 260 -2.75 -12.21 -1.40
N GLU A 261 -1.93 -12.49 -0.36
CA GLU A 261 -2.21 -12.08 1.02
C GLU A 261 -2.18 -10.57 1.20
N THR A 262 -1.40 -9.87 0.35
CA THR A 262 -1.28 -8.39 0.40
C THR A 262 -2.15 -7.67 -0.62
N GLY A 263 -2.85 -8.40 -1.50
CA GLY A 263 -3.75 -7.86 -2.52
C GLY A 263 -3.07 -7.47 -3.82
N GLY A 264 -1.85 -7.96 -4.06
CA GLY A 264 -1.11 -7.80 -5.29
C GLY A 264 -1.31 -8.95 -6.28
N ARG A 265 -0.30 -9.20 -7.11
CA ARG A 265 -0.33 -10.22 -8.16
C ARG A 265 1.05 -10.80 -8.42
N ALA A 266 1.11 -12.11 -8.66
CA ALA A 266 2.32 -12.80 -9.11
C ALA A 266 2.35 -12.92 -10.63
N PHE A 267 3.54 -12.75 -11.20
CA PHE A 267 3.83 -12.88 -12.62
C PHE A 267 4.89 -13.97 -12.83
N PHE A 268 4.70 -14.76 -13.88
CA PHE A 268 5.56 -15.89 -14.22
C PHE A 268 6.03 -15.78 -15.68
N PRO A 269 6.88 -14.79 -16.00
CA PRO A 269 7.31 -14.53 -17.36
C PRO A 269 8.32 -15.56 -17.83
N TYR A 270 8.27 -15.90 -19.12
CA TYR A 270 9.31 -16.68 -19.76
C TYR A 270 10.48 -15.80 -20.25
N ARG A 271 10.17 -14.61 -20.75
CA ARG A 271 11.10 -13.62 -21.29
C ARG A 271 10.77 -12.24 -20.77
N VAL A 272 11.74 -11.31 -20.83
CA VAL A 272 11.50 -9.90 -20.45
C VAL A 272 10.38 -9.29 -21.30
N ASP A 273 10.35 -9.58 -22.60
CA ASP A 273 9.30 -9.07 -23.50
C ASP A 273 7.87 -9.48 -23.07
N ASP A 274 7.72 -10.58 -22.31
CA ASP A 274 6.45 -11.01 -21.77
C ASP A 274 5.97 -10.13 -20.60
N LEU A 275 6.88 -9.31 -20.03
CA LEU A 275 6.61 -8.43 -18.91
C LEU A 275 6.09 -7.06 -19.32
N ASP A 276 6.34 -6.58 -20.55
CA ASP A 276 5.96 -5.23 -20.99
C ASP A 276 4.47 -4.96 -20.75
N GLN A 277 3.61 -5.85 -21.21
CA GLN A 277 2.17 -5.74 -20.98
C GLN A 277 1.82 -5.86 -19.50
N SER A 278 2.51 -6.76 -18.78
CA SER A 278 2.30 -6.96 -17.34
C SER A 278 2.66 -5.71 -16.54
N PHE A 279 3.74 -5.01 -16.90
CA PHE A 279 4.13 -3.77 -16.22
C PHE A 279 3.18 -2.61 -16.51
N GLN A 280 2.70 -2.50 -17.75
CA GLN A 280 1.64 -1.56 -18.08
C GLN A 280 0.37 -1.86 -17.27
N ASP A 281 -0.06 -3.12 -17.22
CA ASP A 281 -1.22 -3.56 -16.46
C ASP A 281 -1.06 -3.25 -14.96
N ILE A 282 0.14 -3.48 -14.36
CA ILE A 282 0.43 -3.09 -12.97
C ILE A 282 0.33 -1.57 -12.80
N GLY A 283 0.94 -0.80 -13.70
CA GLY A 283 0.90 0.65 -13.65
C GLY A 283 -0.53 1.19 -13.69
N ASP A 284 -1.37 0.65 -14.57
CA ASP A 284 -2.79 1.00 -14.68
C ASP A 284 -3.59 0.56 -13.45
N GLU A 285 -3.32 -0.64 -12.94
CA GLU A 285 -3.93 -1.16 -11.72
C GLU A 285 -3.60 -0.25 -10.53
N LEU A 286 -2.34 0.08 -10.32
CA LEU A 286 -1.90 0.95 -9.23
C LEU A 286 -2.53 2.35 -9.29
N ARG A 287 -2.94 2.82 -10.47
CA ARG A 287 -3.57 4.13 -10.67
C ARG A 287 -5.08 4.11 -10.75
N SER A 288 -5.70 2.94 -10.69
CA SER A 288 -7.15 2.79 -10.92
C SER A 288 -7.85 1.98 -9.83
N GLN A 289 -7.27 1.94 -8.64
CA GLN A 289 -7.86 1.20 -7.50
C GLN A 289 -9.02 1.96 -6.87
N TYR A 290 -9.93 1.19 -6.31
CA TYR A 290 -10.95 1.68 -5.38
C TYR A 290 -10.40 1.66 -3.95
N THR A 291 -10.89 2.57 -3.14
CA THR A 291 -10.70 2.58 -1.70
C THR A 291 -12.07 2.56 -1.04
N LEU A 292 -12.27 1.67 -0.10
CA LEU A 292 -13.36 1.77 0.84
C LEU A 292 -12.82 1.82 2.26
N ALA A 293 -13.58 2.46 3.16
CA ALA A 293 -13.26 2.43 4.57
C ALA A 293 -14.52 2.21 5.41
N TYR A 294 -14.36 1.46 6.49
CA TYR A 294 -15.43 1.14 7.43
C TYR A 294 -14.93 1.12 8.86
N ASN A 295 -15.84 1.29 9.81
CA ASN A 295 -15.55 1.09 11.23
C ASN A 295 -16.03 -0.32 11.60
N PRO A 296 -15.14 -1.25 12.00
CA PRO A 296 -15.54 -2.58 12.41
C PRO A 296 -16.52 -2.53 13.59
N THR A 297 -17.65 -3.22 13.48
CA THR A 297 -18.73 -3.21 14.49
C THR A 297 -18.25 -3.75 15.83
N ASN A 298 -17.35 -4.74 15.83
CA ASN A 298 -16.83 -5.40 17.03
C ASN A 298 -15.30 -5.27 17.13
N TYR A 299 -14.80 -4.04 16.91
CA TYR A 299 -13.37 -3.80 16.96
C TYR A 299 -12.79 -3.99 18.36
N VAL A 300 -11.81 -4.88 18.47
CA VAL A 300 -11.03 -5.08 19.70
C VAL A 300 -9.56 -4.81 19.40
N PRO A 301 -8.92 -3.82 20.08
CA PRO A 301 -7.54 -3.44 19.82
C PRO A 301 -6.54 -4.43 20.44
N ASN A 302 -6.58 -5.68 19.99
CA ASN A 302 -5.85 -6.82 20.56
C ASN A 302 -4.65 -7.30 19.71
N GLY A 303 -4.39 -6.64 18.56
CA GLY A 303 -3.34 -7.02 17.63
C GLY A 303 -3.63 -8.26 16.79
N LYS A 304 -4.83 -8.84 16.88
CA LYS A 304 -5.19 -10.05 16.12
C LYS A 304 -5.53 -9.74 14.66
N TYR A 305 -5.39 -10.76 13.85
CA TYR A 305 -5.76 -10.74 12.44
C TYR A 305 -7.27 -10.81 12.26
N HIS A 306 -7.81 -10.00 11.36
CA HIS A 306 -9.21 -9.97 10.96
C HIS A 306 -9.32 -10.20 9.46
N LYS A 307 -10.17 -11.15 9.06
CA LYS A 307 -10.41 -11.46 7.64
C LYS A 307 -11.37 -10.47 7.02
N ILE A 308 -11.00 -9.95 5.85
CA ILE A 308 -11.86 -9.09 5.03
C ILE A 308 -12.33 -9.86 3.81
N HIS A 309 -13.58 -9.65 3.44
CA HIS A 309 -14.09 -10.11 2.16
C HIS A 309 -14.95 -9.01 1.52
N ILE A 310 -14.61 -8.64 0.29
CA ILE A 310 -15.39 -7.68 -0.50
C ILE A 310 -16.16 -8.47 -1.57
N LYS A 311 -17.45 -8.23 -1.65
CA LYS A 311 -18.33 -8.78 -2.69
C LYS A 311 -18.76 -7.68 -3.64
N VAL A 312 -18.97 -8.04 -4.91
CA VAL A 312 -19.55 -7.16 -5.93
C VAL A 312 -20.81 -7.81 -6.50
N ASP A 313 -21.87 -7.03 -6.62
CA ASP A 313 -23.17 -7.56 -7.04
C ASP A 313 -23.29 -7.77 -8.56
N ARG A 314 -22.25 -7.48 -9.34
CA ARG A 314 -22.17 -7.73 -10.78
C ARG A 314 -21.52 -9.07 -11.09
N LYS A 315 -22.18 -9.91 -11.87
CA LYS A 315 -21.67 -11.22 -12.30
C LYS A 315 -20.43 -11.07 -13.21
N GLY A 316 -19.45 -11.95 -13.01
CA GLY A 316 -18.28 -12.06 -13.87
C GLY A 316 -17.18 -11.02 -13.58
N LEU A 317 -17.28 -10.36 -12.45
CA LEU A 317 -16.19 -9.53 -11.90
C LEU A 317 -15.44 -10.30 -10.82
N GLN A 318 -14.16 -9.99 -10.71
CA GLN A 318 -13.25 -10.48 -9.67
C GLN A 318 -12.71 -9.29 -8.91
N ILE A 319 -12.64 -9.41 -7.59
CA ILE A 319 -12.05 -8.38 -6.73
C ILE A 319 -10.74 -8.91 -6.20
N ARG A 320 -9.69 -8.08 -6.28
CA ARG A 320 -8.41 -8.32 -5.66
C ARG A 320 -8.21 -7.29 -4.56
N HIS A 321 -7.99 -7.76 -3.33
CA HIS A 321 -7.74 -6.95 -2.14
C HIS A 321 -6.92 -7.77 -1.15
N ARG A 322 -6.28 -7.12 -0.17
CA ARG A 322 -5.65 -7.83 0.95
C ARG A 322 -6.67 -8.71 1.67
N ARG A 323 -6.26 -9.91 2.08
CA ARG A 323 -7.18 -10.88 2.71
C ARG A 323 -7.64 -10.49 4.11
N GLY A 324 -6.93 -9.56 4.75
CA GLY A 324 -7.28 -9.08 6.08
C GLY A 324 -6.41 -7.94 6.57
N TYR A 325 -6.51 -7.66 7.85
CA TYR A 325 -5.70 -6.67 8.55
C TYR A 325 -5.45 -7.10 9.99
N TYR A 326 -4.45 -6.52 10.61
CA TYR A 326 -4.20 -6.68 12.05
C TYR A 326 -4.79 -5.51 12.82
N ALA A 327 -5.62 -5.80 13.83
CA ALA A 327 -6.12 -4.78 14.73
C ALA A 327 -4.94 -4.07 15.42
N ARG A 328 -5.05 -2.75 15.65
CA ARG A 328 -4.03 -2.04 16.43
C ARG A 328 -4.03 -2.56 17.86
N LYS A 329 -2.84 -2.69 18.47
CA LYS A 329 -2.77 -2.90 19.92
C LYS A 329 -3.07 -1.58 20.62
N SER A 330 -3.88 -1.62 21.70
CA SER A 330 -3.96 -0.47 22.60
C SER A 330 -2.55 -0.15 23.12
N PRO A 331 -2.14 1.13 23.18
CA PRO A 331 -0.96 1.49 23.93
C PRO A 331 -1.13 0.91 25.36
N GLU A 332 -0.18 0.12 25.82
CA GLU A 332 -0.15 -0.26 27.23
C GLU A 332 -0.16 1.02 28.06
N ALA A 333 -1.09 1.12 29.00
CA ALA A 333 -1.08 2.23 29.95
C ALA A 333 0.31 2.25 30.61
N PRO A 334 0.99 3.41 30.69
CA PRO A 334 2.29 3.47 31.31
C PRO A 334 2.16 2.86 32.70
N ASN A 335 2.95 1.79 32.94
CA ASN A 335 3.11 1.19 34.27
C ASN A 335 3.50 2.35 35.19
N ASN A 336 2.61 2.72 36.06
CA ASN A 336 2.89 3.70 37.10
C ASN A 336 3.60 2.92 38.24
N PRO A 337 4.94 2.97 38.35
CA PRO A 337 5.64 2.34 39.46
C PRO A 337 5.65 3.33 40.63
N GLY A 338 4.48 3.52 41.29
CA GLY A 338 4.38 4.51 42.36
C GLY A 338 3.04 4.42 43.07
N GLY A 339 2.81 3.31 43.71
CA GLY A 339 1.77 3.15 44.72
C GLY A 339 2.39 2.48 45.94
N ASN A 340 3.04 3.26 46.75
CA ASN A 340 3.28 2.99 48.16
C ASN A 340 3.10 4.29 48.93
#